data_4868d9fcfe889bdb80c98f2dd740339f
#
_entry.id   4868d9fcfe889bdb80c98f2dd740339f
#
_cell.length_a   1.000
_cell.length_b   1.000
_cell.length_c   1.000
_cell.angle_alpha   90.00
_cell.angle_beta   90.00
_cell.angle_gamma   90.00
#
_symmetry.space_group_name_H-M   'P 1'
#
loop_
_entity.id
_entity.type
_entity.pdbx_description
1 polymer ?
#
loop_
_entity_poly.entity_id
_entity_poly.type
_entity_poly.pdbx_seq_one_letter_code
_entity_poly.pdbx_strand_id
1 'polypeptide(L)'
;MRFESIDIENYRQYKSLHISFPEKSGNDLHVIVASNGVGKTNLLNAINWCLYGDEPHLGDEDDALTICNHLALQEARENGEKDARVTVVIRATSGDDSIEYRRTCTVTTASMFASVPEFTVTVTPKSGDSEILVGENARDRVNQYTPQKIRQYFFFDGERLYNYFGPKQDTTHVKDSIYEIAQINVVTLAHQH
;
A
#
# COMPACT_ATOMS: atom_id res chain seq x y z
N MET A 1 12.03 -1.78 -8.17
CA MET A 1 10.95 -2.65 -7.64
C MET A 1 9.75 -2.57 -8.55
N ARG A 2 9.10 -3.70 -8.83
CA ARG A 2 7.90 -3.83 -9.67
C ARG A 2 6.84 -4.60 -8.91
N PHE A 3 5.60 -4.11 -8.87
CA PHE A 3 4.47 -4.85 -8.30
C PHE A 3 4.03 -5.96 -9.27
N GLU A 4 3.73 -7.14 -8.73
CA GLU A 4 3.24 -8.31 -9.47
C GLU A 4 1.78 -8.59 -9.18
N SER A 5 1.38 -8.48 -7.92
CA SER A 5 -0.02 -8.65 -7.53
C SER A 5 -0.35 -7.91 -6.23
N ILE A 6 -1.64 -7.67 -6.07
CA ILE A 6 -2.24 -7.15 -4.84
C ILE A 6 -3.41 -8.04 -4.48
N ASP A 7 -3.43 -8.55 -3.26
CA ASP A 7 -4.53 -9.29 -2.67
C ASP A 7 -5.09 -8.51 -1.50
N ILE A 8 -6.39 -8.30 -1.49
CA ILE A 8 -7.11 -7.55 -0.45
C ILE A 8 -8.25 -8.41 0.06
N GLU A 9 -8.31 -8.60 1.39
CA GLU A 9 -9.38 -9.32 2.07
C GLU A 9 -9.98 -8.48 3.17
N ASN A 10 -11.30 -8.34 3.15
CA ASN A 10 -12.13 -7.68 4.16
C ASN A 10 -11.71 -6.23 4.47
N TYR A 11 -11.14 -5.53 3.50
CA TYR A 11 -10.69 -4.15 3.68
C TYR A 11 -11.71 -3.18 3.09
N ARG A 12 -12.28 -2.30 3.90
CA ARG A 12 -13.24 -1.27 3.50
C ARG A 12 -14.38 -1.86 2.65
N GLN A 13 -14.59 -1.39 1.40
CA GLN A 13 -15.60 -1.98 0.51
C GLN A 13 -15.20 -3.31 -0.11
N TYR A 14 -13.93 -3.68 -0.05
CA TYR A 14 -13.46 -4.93 -0.63
C TYR A 14 -13.63 -6.09 0.35
N LYS A 15 -14.53 -7.02 0.03
CA LYS A 15 -14.60 -8.29 0.72
C LYS A 15 -13.45 -9.21 0.27
N SER A 16 -13.22 -9.26 -1.04
CA SER A 16 -12.07 -9.94 -1.65
C SER A 16 -11.76 -9.27 -2.98
N LEU A 17 -10.50 -8.94 -3.21
CA LEU A 17 -10.02 -8.40 -4.48
C LEU A 17 -8.63 -8.95 -4.75
N HIS A 18 -8.45 -9.48 -5.97
CA HIS A 18 -7.13 -9.85 -6.50
C HIS A 18 -6.85 -9.06 -7.77
N ILE A 19 -5.69 -8.42 -7.84
CA ILE A 19 -5.20 -7.74 -9.04
C ILE A 19 -3.83 -8.30 -9.37
N SER A 20 -3.66 -8.74 -10.62
CA SER A 20 -2.38 -9.21 -11.15
C SER A 20 -1.84 -8.20 -12.16
N PHE A 21 -0.54 -7.94 -12.11
CA PHE A 21 0.20 -7.08 -13.03
C PHE A 21 1.21 -7.92 -13.82
N PRO A 22 0.77 -8.67 -14.85
CA PRO A 22 1.66 -9.52 -15.61
C PRO A 22 2.70 -8.67 -16.34
N GLU A 23 3.93 -9.15 -16.40
CA GLU A 23 4.99 -8.48 -17.14
C GLU A 23 4.66 -8.46 -18.63
N LYS A 24 4.78 -7.28 -19.25
CA LYS A 24 4.62 -7.10 -20.70
C LYS A 24 5.93 -6.62 -21.30
N SER A 25 6.33 -7.21 -22.41
CA SER A 25 7.49 -6.75 -23.15
C SER A 25 7.24 -5.34 -23.72
N GLY A 26 8.11 -4.39 -23.38
CA GLY A 26 8.14 -3.04 -23.92
C GLY A 26 7.72 -1.97 -22.90
N ASN A 27 6.43 -1.82 -22.59
CA ASN A 27 5.92 -0.83 -21.65
C ASN A 27 5.12 -1.52 -20.55
N ASP A 28 5.53 -1.34 -19.30
CA ASP A 28 4.85 -1.90 -18.12
C ASP A 28 3.83 -0.89 -17.56
N LEU A 29 2.78 -0.64 -18.35
CA LEU A 29 1.67 0.24 -17.98
C LEU A 29 0.40 -0.59 -17.78
N HIS A 30 -0.14 -0.52 -16.56
CA HIS A 30 -1.43 -1.13 -16.20
C HIS A 30 -2.45 -0.04 -15.93
N VAL A 31 -3.62 -0.13 -16.56
CA VAL A 31 -4.71 0.84 -16.40
C VAL A 31 -5.89 0.15 -15.75
N ILE A 32 -6.32 0.67 -14.59
CA ILE A 32 -7.51 0.21 -13.88
C ILE A 32 -8.65 1.18 -14.20
N VAL A 33 -9.64 0.69 -14.93
CA VAL A 33 -10.83 1.49 -15.28
C VAL A 33 -12.00 1.04 -14.43
N ALA A 34 -12.63 2.00 -13.75
CA ALA A 34 -13.77 1.72 -12.91
C ALA A 34 -14.66 2.98 -12.77
N SER A 35 -15.95 2.80 -12.55
CA SER A 35 -16.90 3.88 -12.30
C SER A 35 -16.55 4.67 -11.02
N ASN A 36 -17.17 5.83 -10.84
CA ASN A 36 -17.01 6.58 -9.58
C ASN A 36 -17.71 5.82 -8.43
N GLY A 37 -17.15 5.90 -7.23
CA GLY A 37 -17.68 5.26 -6.03
C GLY A 37 -17.37 3.77 -5.88
N VAL A 38 -16.78 3.09 -6.88
CA VAL A 38 -16.45 1.65 -6.77
C VAL A 38 -15.12 1.36 -6.03
N GLY A 39 -14.43 2.42 -5.54
CA GLY A 39 -13.31 2.25 -4.62
C GLY A 39 -11.91 2.48 -5.17
N LYS A 40 -11.74 3.12 -6.32
CA LYS A 40 -10.37 3.43 -6.82
C LYS A 40 -9.47 4.07 -5.77
N THR A 41 -9.98 5.04 -5.03
CA THR A 41 -9.26 5.70 -3.93
C THR A 41 -8.96 4.72 -2.79
N ASN A 42 -9.90 3.82 -2.46
CA ASN A 42 -9.66 2.81 -1.42
C ASN A 42 -8.65 1.73 -1.84
N LEU A 43 -8.50 1.46 -3.14
CA LEU A 43 -7.39 0.62 -3.62
C LEU A 43 -6.03 1.30 -3.33
N LEU A 44 -5.95 2.61 -3.60
CA LEU A 44 -4.75 3.39 -3.30
C LEU A 44 -4.48 3.46 -1.80
N ASN A 45 -5.53 3.62 -0.98
CA ASN A 45 -5.43 3.55 0.48
C ASN A 45 -5.00 2.17 0.97
N ALA A 46 -5.49 1.07 0.38
CA ALA A 46 -5.06 -0.28 0.73
C ALA A 46 -3.56 -0.49 0.49
N ILE A 47 -3.01 0.05 -0.61
CA ILE A 47 -1.58 0.02 -0.89
C ILE A 47 -0.80 0.82 0.17
N ASN A 48 -1.24 2.05 0.46
CA ASN A 48 -0.61 2.90 1.49
C ASN A 48 -0.70 2.25 2.87
N TRP A 49 -1.87 1.73 3.24
CA TRP A 49 -2.04 1.03 4.50
C TRP A 49 -1.13 -0.20 4.59
N CYS A 50 -1.02 -1.00 3.53
CA CYS A 50 -0.12 -2.15 3.52
C CYS A 50 1.33 -1.72 3.76
N LEU A 51 1.84 -0.75 3.01
CA LEU A 51 3.24 -0.36 3.05
C LEU A 51 3.59 0.50 4.28
N TYR A 52 2.75 1.50 4.59
CA TYR A 52 3.09 2.54 5.58
C TYR A 52 2.23 2.51 6.84
N GLY A 53 1.07 1.85 6.81
CA GLY A 53 0.17 1.72 7.96
C GLY A 53 -0.84 2.85 8.11
N ASP A 54 -0.98 3.73 7.13
CA ASP A 54 -1.93 4.84 7.12
C ASP A 54 -2.74 4.91 5.82
N GLU A 55 -3.80 5.70 5.82
CA GLU A 55 -4.76 5.84 4.73
C GLU A 55 -4.89 7.32 4.33
N PRO A 56 -3.90 7.91 3.66
CA PRO A 56 -3.78 9.37 3.46
C PRO A 56 -4.85 9.97 2.53
N HIS A 57 -5.64 9.15 1.84
CA HIS A 57 -6.66 9.58 0.90
C HIS A 57 -8.08 9.43 1.44
N LEU A 58 -8.25 9.15 2.73
CA LEU A 58 -9.55 9.22 3.39
C LEU A 58 -9.96 10.68 3.60
N GLY A 59 -11.27 10.93 3.53
CA GLY A 59 -11.86 12.19 3.99
C GLY A 59 -12.03 12.18 5.50
N ASP A 60 -12.17 13.36 6.11
CA ASP A 60 -12.33 13.52 7.56
C ASP A 60 -13.54 12.74 8.13
N GLU A 61 -14.57 12.51 7.30
CA GLU A 61 -15.76 11.74 7.67
C GLU A 61 -15.51 10.22 7.64
N ASP A 62 -14.55 9.76 6.85
CA ASP A 62 -14.26 8.33 6.67
C ASP A 62 -13.35 7.76 7.76
N ASP A 63 -12.65 8.61 8.53
CA ASP A 63 -11.80 8.20 9.64
C ASP A 63 -12.59 7.51 10.77
N ALA A 64 -13.89 7.84 10.90
CA ALA A 64 -14.78 7.21 11.87
C ALA A 64 -15.27 5.81 11.43
N LEU A 65 -15.09 5.45 10.15
CA LEU A 65 -15.52 4.16 9.64
C LEU A 65 -14.48 3.07 9.92
N THR A 66 -14.98 1.89 10.28
CA THR A 66 -14.09 0.73 10.48
C THR A 66 -13.32 0.39 9.21
N ILE A 67 -12.05 0.00 9.36
CA ILE A 67 -11.22 -0.48 8.26
C ILE A 67 -11.73 -1.81 7.67
N CYS A 68 -12.50 -2.58 8.47
CA CYS A 68 -13.03 -3.86 8.05
C CYS A 68 -14.28 -3.71 7.19
N ASN A 69 -14.41 -4.56 6.18
CA ASN A 69 -15.61 -4.67 5.37
C ASN A 69 -16.82 -5.02 6.24
N HIS A 70 -17.91 -4.28 6.10
CA HIS A 70 -19.10 -4.44 6.96
C HIS A 70 -19.81 -5.79 6.76
N LEU A 71 -19.79 -6.34 5.53
CA LEU A 71 -20.36 -7.67 5.27
C LEU A 71 -19.51 -8.76 5.94
N ALA A 72 -18.20 -8.62 5.92
CA ALA A 72 -17.32 -9.56 6.62
C ALA A 72 -17.53 -9.51 8.15
N LEU A 73 -17.73 -8.30 8.71
CA LEU A 73 -18.08 -8.16 10.13
C LEU A 73 -19.43 -8.77 10.46
N GLN A 74 -20.42 -8.59 9.58
CA GLN A 74 -21.74 -9.17 9.76
C GLN A 74 -21.68 -10.69 9.70
N GLU A 75 -21.02 -11.26 8.72
CA GLU A 75 -20.83 -12.72 8.59
C GLU A 75 -20.09 -13.31 9.80
N ALA A 76 -19.04 -12.65 10.27
CA ALA A 76 -18.32 -13.09 11.47
C ALA A 76 -19.26 -13.13 12.69
N ARG A 77 -20.14 -12.12 12.86
CA ARG A 77 -21.16 -12.10 13.93
C ARG A 77 -22.16 -13.23 13.78
N GLU A 78 -22.67 -13.47 12.59
CA GLU A 78 -23.63 -14.54 12.31
C GLU A 78 -23.02 -15.94 12.58
N ASN A 79 -21.73 -16.08 12.31
CA ASN A 79 -20.96 -17.29 12.58
C ASN A 79 -20.55 -17.43 14.08
N GLY A 80 -20.82 -16.43 14.91
CA GLY A 80 -20.39 -16.41 16.30
C GLY A 80 -18.90 -16.19 16.51
N GLU A 81 -18.20 -15.66 15.51
CA GLU A 81 -16.79 -15.30 15.58
C GLU A 81 -16.61 -13.99 16.39
N LYS A 82 -15.53 -13.91 17.16
CA LYS A 82 -15.24 -12.73 17.96
C LYS A 82 -14.66 -11.59 17.15
N ASP A 83 -13.92 -11.91 16.09
CA ASP A 83 -13.15 -10.98 15.31
C ASP A 83 -13.26 -11.32 13.82
N ALA A 84 -13.25 -10.27 12.98
CA ALA A 84 -13.05 -10.38 11.54
C ALA A 84 -11.62 -9.95 11.21
N ARG A 85 -10.96 -10.66 10.29
CA ARG A 85 -9.59 -10.37 9.87
C ARG A 85 -9.58 -9.54 8.60
N VAL A 86 -8.76 -8.50 8.61
CA VAL A 86 -8.44 -7.66 7.44
C VAL A 86 -7.02 -7.98 7.00
N THR A 87 -6.82 -8.23 5.71
CA THR A 87 -5.48 -8.53 5.17
C THR A 87 -5.27 -7.82 3.84
N VAL A 88 -4.11 -7.18 3.70
CA VAL A 88 -3.61 -6.69 2.40
C VAL A 88 -2.22 -7.26 2.17
N VAL A 89 -2.04 -7.85 0.99
CA VAL A 89 -0.77 -8.44 0.56
C VAL A 89 -0.37 -7.82 -0.77
N ILE A 90 0.86 -7.34 -0.85
CA ILE A 90 1.46 -6.83 -2.09
C ILE A 90 2.67 -7.71 -2.40
N ARG A 91 2.69 -8.30 -3.61
CA ARG A 91 3.86 -9.02 -4.11
C ARG A 91 4.56 -8.17 -5.15
N ALA A 92 5.88 -8.14 -5.06
CA ALA A 92 6.74 -7.36 -5.91
C ALA A 92 8.04 -8.10 -6.20
N THR A 93 8.71 -7.69 -7.27
CA THR A 93 10.08 -8.12 -7.60
C THR A 93 11.04 -6.94 -7.57
N SER A 94 12.28 -7.19 -7.18
CA SER A 94 13.37 -6.23 -7.24
C SER A 94 14.66 -6.94 -7.59
N GLY A 95 15.13 -6.74 -8.82
CA GLY A 95 16.19 -7.57 -9.38
C GLY A 95 15.72 -9.02 -9.46
N ASP A 96 16.49 -9.92 -8.85
CA ASP A 96 16.17 -11.36 -8.79
C ASP A 96 15.38 -11.77 -7.53
N ASP A 97 15.09 -10.82 -6.62
CA ASP A 97 14.38 -11.09 -5.37
C ASP A 97 12.86 -10.93 -5.53
N SER A 98 12.11 -11.89 -4.98
CA SER A 98 10.66 -11.76 -4.76
C SER A 98 10.41 -11.21 -3.36
N ILE A 99 9.51 -10.23 -3.25
CA ILE A 99 9.20 -9.55 -1.99
C ILE A 99 7.70 -9.61 -1.77
N GLU A 100 7.28 -10.09 -0.60
CA GLU A 100 5.90 -10.03 -0.15
C GLU A 100 5.79 -9.07 1.03
N TYR A 101 4.96 -8.03 0.88
CA TYR A 101 4.53 -7.14 1.94
C TYR A 101 3.16 -7.59 2.41
N ARG A 102 3.01 -7.86 3.69
CA ARG A 102 1.74 -8.30 4.28
C ARG A 102 1.41 -7.47 5.51
N ARG A 103 0.24 -6.85 5.51
CA ARG A 103 -0.32 -6.20 6.69
C ARG A 103 -1.66 -6.83 7.03
N THR A 104 -1.85 -7.11 8.33
CA THR A 104 -3.04 -7.76 8.85
C THR A 104 -3.47 -7.09 10.15
N CYS A 105 -4.76 -6.89 10.34
CA CYS A 105 -5.34 -6.58 11.65
C CYS A 105 -6.62 -7.39 11.87
N THR A 106 -7.06 -7.47 13.11
CA THR A 106 -8.37 -8.02 13.48
C THR A 106 -9.27 -6.89 13.97
N VAL A 107 -10.56 -7.00 13.64
CA VAL A 107 -11.58 -6.05 14.07
C VAL A 107 -12.61 -6.80 14.88
N THR A 108 -12.78 -6.41 16.14
CA THR A 108 -13.71 -7.05 17.08
C THR A 108 -15.15 -6.85 16.62
N THR A 109 -15.90 -7.94 16.49
CA THR A 109 -17.29 -7.91 15.99
C THR A 109 -18.24 -7.14 16.93
N ALA A 110 -17.95 -7.09 18.24
CA ALA A 110 -18.79 -6.41 19.23
C ALA A 110 -18.60 -4.89 19.23
N SER A 111 -17.38 -4.41 19.20
CA SER A 111 -17.02 -2.99 19.39
C SER A 111 -16.50 -2.28 18.15
N MET A 112 -16.24 -3.03 17.08
CA MET A 112 -15.64 -2.56 15.82
C MET A 112 -14.25 -1.92 15.99
N PHE A 113 -13.57 -2.15 17.13
CA PHE A 113 -12.19 -1.72 17.31
C PHE A 113 -11.22 -2.62 16.57
N ALA A 114 -10.30 -2.00 15.84
CA ALA A 114 -9.21 -2.69 15.18
C ALA A 114 -8.04 -2.92 16.15
N SER A 115 -7.44 -4.11 16.09
CA SER A 115 -6.15 -4.39 16.76
C SER A 115 -5.03 -3.55 16.15
N VAL A 116 -3.91 -3.46 16.85
CA VAL A 116 -2.68 -2.92 16.26
C VAL A 116 -2.31 -3.80 15.05
N PRO A 117 -2.10 -3.21 13.85
CA PRO A 117 -1.78 -3.99 12.68
C PRO A 117 -0.41 -4.68 12.79
N GLU A 118 -0.35 -5.94 12.41
CA GLU A 118 0.89 -6.69 12.21
C GLU A 118 1.39 -6.44 10.79
N PHE A 119 2.69 -6.16 10.65
CA PHE A 119 3.33 -5.94 9.37
C PHE A 119 4.56 -6.83 9.22
N THR A 120 4.60 -7.58 8.14
CA THR A 120 5.70 -8.46 7.78
C THR A 120 6.15 -8.22 6.34
N VAL A 121 7.45 -8.35 6.11
CA VAL A 121 8.05 -8.36 4.78
C VAL A 121 8.81 -9.66 4.62
N THR A 122 8.44 -10.46 3.64
CA THR A 122 9.15 -11.67 3.28
C THR A 122 9.98 -11.41 2.03
N VAL A 123 11.28 -11.62 2.13
CA VAL A 123 12.20 -11.50 0.99
C VAL A 123 12.67 -12.90 0.61
N THR A 124 12.41 -13.30 -0.61
CA THR A 124 12.82 -14.59 -1.17
C THR A 124 13.80 -14.35 -2.30
N PRO A 125 15.11 -14.54 -2.07
CA PRO A 125 16.12 -14.40 -3.11
C PRO A 125 15.97 -15.55 -4.12
N LYS A 126 16.48 -15.34 -5.34
CA LYS A 126 16.47 -16.37 -6.40
C LYS A 126 17.20 -17.65 -5.98
N SER A 127 18.22 -17.53 -5.13
CA SER A 127 18.95 -18.65 -4.54
C SER A 127 19.23 -18.35 -3.08
N GLY A 128 18.79 -19.25 -2.19
CA GLY A 128 18.93 -19.11 -0.75
C GLY A 128 17.59 -19.21 -0.02
N ASP A 129 17.63 -19.03 1.28
CA ASP A 129 16.46 -19.12 2.14
C ASP A 129 15.69 -17.80 2.18
N SER A 130 14.38 -17.89 2.36
CA SER A 130 13.53 -16.72 2.56
C SER A 130 13.78 -16.08 3.93
N GLU A 131 13.83 -14.77 3.97
CA GLU A 131 13.95 -13.97 5.19
C GLU A 131 12.61 -13.31 5.50
N ILE A 132 12.18 -13.39 6.77
CA ILE A 132 10.98 -12.69 7.26
C ILE A 132 11.42 -11.53 8.14
N LEU A 133 11.06 -10.32 7.73
CA LEU A 133 11.36 -9.08 8.43
C LEU A 133 10.11 -8.58 9.16
N VAL A 134 10.31 -8.08 10.40
CA VAL A 134 9.25 -7.50 11.24
C VAL A 134 9.73 -6.20 11.88
N GLY A 135 8.80 -5.39 12.39
CA GLY A 135 9.12 -4.17 13.12
C GLY A 135 9.91 -3.15 12.28
N GLU A 136 11.03 -2.66 12.81
CA GLU A 136 11.86 -1.66 12.15
C GLU A 136 12.51 -2.21 10.87
N ASN A 137 13.00 -3.43 10.87
CA ASN A 137 13.62 -4.05 9.69
C ASN A 137 12.64 -4.13 8.52
N ALA A 138 11.37 -4.43 8.79
CA ALA A 138 10.34 -4.41 7.74
C ALA A 138 10.09 -3.00 7.20
N ARG A 139 10.05 -1.97 8.07
CA ARG A 139 9.91 -0.57 7.66
C ARG A 139 11.10 -0.09 6.85
N ASP A 140 12.31 -0.45 7.26
CA ASP A 140 13.54 -0.09 6.52
C ASP A 140 13.54 -0.71 5.13
N ARG A 141 13.04 -1.95 4.99
CA ARG A 141 12.91 -2.59 3.69
C ARG A 141 11.91 -1.84 2.78
N VAL A 142 10.78 -1.36 3.32
CA VAL A 142 9.86 -0.50 2.56
C VAL A 142 10.55 0.80 2.17
N ASN A 143 11.21 1.46 3.13
CA ASN A 143 11.88 2.74 2.88
C ASN A 143 13.04 2.65 1.87
N GLN A 144 13.66 1.48 1.73
CA GLN A 144 14.70 1.24 0.72
C GLN A 144 14.16 1.39 -0.71
N TYR A 145 12.92 0.98 -0.96
CA TYR A 145 12.33 0.98 -2.30
C TYR A 145 11.33 2.11 -2.53
N THR A 146 10.57 2.44 -1.51
CA THR A 146 9.50 3.45 -1.54
C THR A 146 9.52 4.29 -0.26
N PRO A 147 10.50 5.21 -0.10
CA PRO A 147 10.59 6.04 1.10
C PRO A 147 9.28 6.79 1.38
N GLN A 148 8.84 6.76 2.65
CA GLN A 148 7.58 7.38 3.06
C GLN A 148 7.51 8.88 2.71
N LYS A 149 8.64 9.58 2.74
CA LYS A 149 8.72 11.02 2.42
C LYS A 149 8.34 11.35 0.98
N ILE A 150 8.63 10.43 0.05
CA ILE A 150 8.37 10.63 -1.38
C ILE A 150 7.15 9.87 -1.88
N ARG A 151 6.42 9.15 -1.00
CA ARG A 151 5.24 8.36 -1.38
C ARG A 151 4.17 9.15 -2.12
N GLN A 152 3.98 10.44 -1.77
CA GLN A 152 3.01 11.33 -2.40
C GLN A 152 3.25 11.53 -3.90
N TYR A 153 4.46 11.25 -4.41
CA TYR A 153 4.81 11.35 -5.83
C TYR A 153 4.61 10.03 -6.58
N PHE A 154 4.46 8.94 -5.86
CA PHE A 154 4.17 7.62 -6.43
C PHE A 154 2.71 7.20 -6.26
N PHE A 155 2.10 7.60 -5.14
CA PHE A 155 0.73 7.25 -4.79
C PHE A 155 -0.09 8.52 -4.62
N PHE A 156 -0.71 8.99 -5.69
CA PHE A 156 -1.51 10.20 -5.68
C PHE A 156 -2.91 9.95 -6.27
N ASP A 157 -3.90 10.59 -5.68
CA ASP A 157 -5.25 10.64 -6.23
C ASP A 157 -5.33 11.68 -7.34
N GLY A 158 -6.06 11.36 -8.42
CA GLY A 158 -6.25 12.26 -9.57
C GLY A 158 -6.87 13.61 -9.20
N GLU A 159 -7.71 13.65 -8.15
CA GLU A 159 -8.28 14.90 -7.65
C GLU A 159 -7.21 15.82 -7.04
N ARG A 160 -6.18 15.26 -6.40
CA ARG A 160 -5.05 16.00 -5.85
C ARG A 160 -4.05 16.45 -6.92
N LEU A 161 -3.99 15.78 -8.08
CA LEU A 161 -3.14 16.22 -9.21
C LEU A 161 -3.45 17.65 -9.63
N TYR A 162 -4.73 18.04 -9.62
CA TYR A 162 -5.11 19.41 -9.96
C TYR A 162 -4.52 20.43 -8.97
N ASN A 163 -4.34 20.04 -7.72
CA ASN A 163 -3.73 20.87 -6.69
C ASN A 163 -2.20 20.98 -6.88
N TYR A 164 -1.53 19.98 -7.47
CA TYR A 164 -0.10 20.01 -7.75
C TYR A 164 0.26 20.73 -9.06
N PHE A 165 -0.59 20.64 -10.07
CA PHE A 165 -0.33 21.20 -11.42
C PHE A 165 -1.23 22.36 -11.79
N GLY A 166 -2.06 22.86 -10.88
CA GLY A 166 -2.96 23.99 -11.10
C GLY A 166 -2.20 25.31 -11.30
N PRO A 167 -2.78 26.27 -12.04
CA PRO A 167 -2.08 27.49 -12.48
C PRO A 167 -1.71 28.49 -11.36
N LYS A 168 -1.95 28.17 -10.10
CA LYS A 168 -1.69 29.02 -8.92
C LYS A 168 -0.66 28.47 -7.94
N GLN A 169 0.06 27.39 -8.28
CA GLN A 169 0.97 26.78 -7.32
C GLN A 169 2.45 27.08 -7.61
N ASP A 170 3.13 27.29 -6.49
CA ASP A 170 4.56 27.55 -6.41
C ASP A 170 5.31 26.29 -6.88
N THR A 171 6.03 26.40 -7.98
CA THR A 171 6.86 25.31 -8.55
C THR A 171 7.97 24.86 -7.61
N THR A 172 8.12 25.50 -6.43
CA THR A 172 9.10 25.19 -5.40
C THR A 172 8.93 23.78 -4.87
N HIS A 173 7.68 23.34 -4.62
CA HIS A 173 7.39 21.99 -4.11
C HIS A 173 7.80 20.87 -5.07
N VAL A 174 7.60 21.06 -6.38
CA VAL A 174 8.00 20.08 -7.40
C VAL A 174 9.52 20.01 -7.49
N LYS A 175 10.19 21.17 -7.36
CA LYS A 175 11.65 21.28 -7.37
C LYS A 175 12.28 20.57 -6.17
N ASP A 176 11.76 20.82 -4.97
CA ASP A 176 12.24 20.21 -3.72
C ASP A 176 12.07 18.70 -3.76
N SER A 177 10.98 18.21 -4.35
CA SER A 177 10.70 16.80 -4.56
C SER A 177 11.68 16.11 -5.52
N ILE A 178 12.01 16.79 -6.62
CA ILE A 178 13.01 16.28 -7.59
C ILE A 178 14.39 16.22 -6.91
N TYR A 179 14.74 17.19 -6.08
CA TYR A 179 16.00 17.19 -5.32
C TYR A 179 16.04 16.06 -4.29
N GLU A 180 14.95 15.79 -3.54
CA GLU A 180 14.88 14.65 -2.61
C GLU A 180 15.02 13.31 -3.33
N ILE A 181 14.33 13.12 -4.45
CA ILE A 181 14.46 11.92 -5.28
C ILE A 181 15.89 11.79 -5.83
N ALA A 182 16.50 12.88 -6.29
CA ALA A 182 17.86 12.89 -6.81
C ALA A 182 18.90 12.59 -5.72
N GLN A 183 18.73 13.07 -4.51
CA GLN A 183 19.62 12.80 -3.38
C GLN A 183 19.56 11.33 -2.95
N ILE A 184 18.40 10.69 -2.98
CA ILE A 184 18.25 9.27 -2.69
C ILE A 184 19.02 8.44 -3.73
N ASN A 185 18.94 8.81 -5.00
CA ASN A 185 19.71 8.13 -6.06
C ASN A 185 21.22 8.26 -5.86
N VAL A 186 21.70 9.41 -5.42
CA VAL A 186 23.14 9.64 -5.16
C VAL A 186 23.64 8.79 -3.98
N VAL A 187 22.86 8.69 -2.90
CA VAL A 187 23.20 7.86 -1.74
C VAL A 187 23.18 6.37 -2.09
N THR A 188 22.21 5.93 -2.88
CA THR A 188 22.12 4.53 -3.33
C THR A 188 23.30 4.14 -4.23
N LEU A 189 23.73 5.04 -5.11
CA LEU A 189 24.92 4.85 -5.96
C LEU A 189 26.22 4.87 -5.15
N ALA A 190 26.30 5.64 -4.06
CA ALA A 190 27.47 5.70 -3.19
C ALA A 190 27.67 4.45 -2.32
N HIS A 191 26.60 3.67 -2.07
CA HIS A 191 26.68 2.40 -1.37
C HIS A 191 27.03 1.20 -2.24
N GLN A 192 27.06 1.36 -3.57
CA GLN A 192 27.44 0.31 -4.53
C GLN A 192 28.92 0.37 -4.96
N HIS A 193 29.68 1.31 -4.46
CA HIS A 193 31.14 1.47 -4.62
C HIS A 193 31.84 1.38 -3.26
#